data_944c9348c72b44b2fde5596eaad4ad41
#
_entry.id   944c9348c72b44b2fde5596eaad4ad41
#
_cell.length_a   1.000
_cell.length_b   1.000
_cell.length_c   1.000
_cell.angle_alpha   90.00
_cell.angle_beta   90.00
_cell.angle_gamma   90.00
#
_symmetry.space_group_name_H-M   'P 1'
#
loop_
_entity.id
_entity.type
_entity.pdbx_description
1 polymer ?
#
loop_
_entity_poly.entity_id
_entity_poly.type
_entity_poly.pdbx_seq_one_letter_code
_entity_poly.pdbx_strand_id
1 'polypeptide(L)'
;MLVDPGGGGAAFQGIGDAVAGIQLAANEGFAISENGGQPLIDAIQDLQDQVRTALSQSHRLEMQPPLGTTPNATVYKPFLATVASDPTQGAIPVLKKLQQDLVSAHSAVQKAMDNYRNTDEGNASNVGSAGTWT
;
A
#
# COMPACT_ATOMS: atom_id res chain seq x y z
N MET A 1 12.83 13.47 -20.04
CA MET A 1 12.49 13.09 -18.68
C MET A 1 13.67 12.41 -18.02
N LEU A 2 14.02 12.90 -16.89
CA LEU A 2 15.09 12.31 -16.12
C LEU A 2 14.62 11.06 -15.44
N VAL A 3 15.30 9.97 -15.70
CA VAL A 3 15.12 8.77 -14.90
C VAL A 3 15.96 8.98 -13.64
N ASP A 4 15.30 9.37 -12.58
CA ASP A 4 15.91 9.45 -11.28
C ASP A 4 16.37 8.05 -10.87
N PRO A 5 17.64 7.86 -10.46
CA PRO A 5 18.09 6.57 -9.94
C PRO A 5 17.28 6.11 -8.73
N GLY A 6 16.66 7.04 -8.01
CA GLY A 6 15.72 6.73 -6.94
C GLY A 6 14.28 6.71 -7.39
N GLY A 7 14.00 6.60 -8.71
CA GLY A 7 12.66 6.73 -9.25
C GLY A 7 11.66 5.73 -8.68
N GLY A 8 12.09 4.50 -8.41
CA GLY A 8 11.25 3.51 -7.73
C GLY A 8 10.90 3.94 -6.31
N GLY A 9 11.89 4.42 -5.56
CA GLY A 9 11.70 4.92 -4.20
C GLY A 9 10.83 6.18 -4.17
N ALA A 10 11.03 7.08 -5.13
CA ALA A 10 10.21 8.29 -5.23
C ALA A 10 8.75 7.97 -5.55
N ALA A 11 8.50 7.00 -6.43
CA ALA A 11 7.14 6.56 -6.75
C ALA A 11 6.45 5.96 -5.52
N PHE A 12 7.15 5.14 -4.74
CA PHE A 12 6.60 4.56 -3.51
C PHE A 12 6.43 5.61 -2.41
N GLN A 13 7.29 6.62 -2.38
CA GLN A 13 7.12 7.75 -1.47
C GLN A 13 5.86 8.54 -1.81
N GLY A 14 5.55 8.71 -3.10
CA GLY A 14 4.32 9.33 -3.55
C GLY A 14 3.08 8.54 -3.12
N ILE A 15 3.16 7.21 -3.12
CA ILE A 15 2.08 6.36 -2.60
C ILE A 15 1.87 6.62 -1.11
N GLY A 16 2.96 6.69 -0.33
CA GLY A 16 2.89 6.99 1.10
C GLY A 16 2.22 8.34 1.38
N ASP A 17 2.58 9.37 0.60
CA ASP A 17 1.99 10.69 0.72
C ASP A 17 0.49 10.67 0.38
N ALA A 18 0.12 9.95 -0.67
CA ALA A 18 -1.29 9.80 -1.05
C ALA A 18 -2.09 9.07 0.04
N VAL A 19 -1.53 8.02 0.62
CA VAL A 19 -2.16 7.28 1.72
C VAL A 19 -2.36 8.18 2.94
N ALA A 20 -1.33 8.96 3.29
CA ALA A 20 -1.44 9.91 4.41
C ALA A 20 -2.54 10.94 4.16
N GLY A 21 -2.68 11.42 2.93
CA GLY A 21 -3.75 12.34 2.56
C GLY A 21 -5.13 11.71 2.69
N ILE A 22 -5.29 10.48 2.28
CA ILE A 22 -6.57 9.76 2.41
C ILE A 22 -6.89 9.51 3.89
N GLN A 23 -5.90 9.14 4.70
CA GLN A 23 -6.09 8.95 6.14
C GLN A 23 -6.55 10.24 6.81
N LEU A 24 -5.91 11.35 6.50
CA LEU A 24 -6.28 12.65 7.05
C LEU A 24 -7.70 13.02 6.64
N ALA A 25 -8.03 12.88 5.37
CA ALA A 25 -9.36 13.17 4.85
C ALA A 25 -10.43 12.29 5.52
N ALA A 26 -10.16 11.00 5.70
CA ALA A 26 -11.09 10.08 6.37
C ALA A 26 -11.27 10.46 7.84
N ASN A 27 -10.22 10.91 8.51
CA ASN A 27 -10.31 11.39 9.89
C ASN A 27 -11.14 12.67 10.00
N GLU A 28 -11.19 13.46 8.94
CA GLU A 28 -11.99 14.68 8.86
C GLU A 28 -13.43 14.43 8.36
N GLY A 29 -13.79 13.18 8.15
CA GLY A 29 -15.14 12.81 7.75
C GLY A 29 -15.33 12.46 6.29
N PHE A 30 -14.26 12.43 5.49
CA PHE A 30 -14.34 11.99 4.11
C PHE A 30 -14.98 10.61 4.04
N ALA A 31 -15.93 10.43 3.11
CA ALA A 31 -16.76 9.24 3.04
C ALA A 31 -16.75 8.64 1.64
N ILE A 32 -16.71 7.32 1.58
CA ILE A 32 -16.78 6.55 0.34
C ILE A 32 -17.90 5.52 0.49
N SER A 33 -18.77 5.42 -0.52
CA SER A 33 -19.80 4.39 -0.52
C SER A 33 -19.18 3.00 -0.60
N GLU A 34 -19.92 1.99 -0.14
CA GLU A 34 -19.48 0.61 -0.21
C GLU A 34 -19.21 0.18 -1.67
N ASN A 35 -20.04 0.63 -2.59
CA ASN A 35 -19.86 0.34 -4.02
C ASN A 35 -18.57 0.91 -4.59
N GLY A 36 -18.11 2.06 -4.10
CA GLY A 36 -16.82 2.64 -4.49
C GLY A 36 -15.66 2.13 -3.67
N GLY A 37 -15.89 1.86 -2.38
CA GLY A 37 -14.85 1.44 -1.45
C GLY A 37 -14.46 -0.02 -1.55
N GLN A 38 -15.41 -0.92 -1.79
CA GLN A 38 -15.11 -2.35 -1.83
C GLN A 38 -14.12 -2.72 -2.93
N PRO A 39 -14.25 -2.22 -4.17
CA PRO A 39 -13.22 -2.48 -5.20
C PRO A 39 -11.85 -1.96 -4.80
N LEU A 40 -11.77 -0.84 -4.07
CA LEU A 40 -10.51 -0.31 -3.56
C LEU A 40 -9.91 -1.24 -2.51
N ILE A 41 -10.73 -1.74 -1.59
CA ILE A 41 -10.30 -2.71 -0.58
C ILE A 41 -9.76 -3.97 -1.26
N ASP A 42 -10.48 -4.49 -2.25
CA ASP A 42 -10.07 -5.68 -2.98
C ASP A 42 -8.74 -5.47 -3.71
N ALA A 43 -8.56 -4.31 -4.35
CA ALA A 43 -7.33 -3.94 -5.03
C ALA A 43 -6.16 -3.83 -4.03
N ILE A 44 -6.40 -3.23 -2.87
CA ILE A 44 -5.38 -3.11 -1.82
C ILE A 44 -4.97 -4.49 -1.31
N GLN A 45 -5.92 -5.37 -1.08
CA GLN A 45 -5.64 -6.73 -0.62
C GLN A 45 -4.83 -7.50 -1.66
N ASP A 46 -5.16 -7.36 -2.94
CA ASP A 46 -4.42 -7.97 -4.02
C ASP A 46 -2.98 -7.46 -4.07
N LEU A 47 -2.80 -6.15 -3.94
CA LEU A 47 -1.45 -5.57 -3.86
C LEU A 47 -0.68 -6.06 -2.63
N GLN A 48 -1.35 -6.19 -1.49
CA GLN A 48 -0.72 -6.74 -0.28
C GLN A 48 -0.20 -8.15 -0.51
N ASP A 49 -0.96 -8.98 -1.21
CA ASP A 49 -0.54 -10.34 -1.55
C ASP A 49 0.66 -10.34 -2.51
N GLN A 50 0.64 -9.46 -3.51
CA GLN A 50 1.74 -9.31 -4.44
C GLN A 50 3.02 -8.82 -3.74
N VAL A 51 2.90 -7.88 -2.82
CA VAL A 51 4.03 -7.37 -2.04
C VAL A 51 4.60 -8.48 -1.14
N ARG A 52 3.73 -9.27 -0.53
CA ARG A 52 4.16 -10.40 0.30
C ARG A 52 4.97 -11.41 -0.52
N THR A 53 4.51 -11.72 -1.73
CA THR A 53 5.23 -12.59 -2.65
C THR A 53 6.57 -11.99 -3.04
N ALA A 54 6.58 -10.70 -3.39
CA ALA A 54 7.81 -10.00 -3.76
C ALA A 54 8.82 -9.97 -2.62
N LEU A 55 8.36 -9.75 -1.39
CA LEU A 55 9.22 -9.81 -0.20
C LEU A 55 9.84 -11.18 -0.01
N SER A 56 9.05 -12.25 -0.18
CA SER A 56 9.55 -13.60 -0.10
C SER A 56 10.65 -13.86 -1.11
N GLN A 57 10.46 -13.41 -2.36
CA GLN A 57 11.46 -13.52 -3.41
C GLN A 57 12.70 -12.68 -3.11
N SER A 58 12.52 -11.49 -2.58
CA SER A 58 13.63 -10.60 -2.22
C SER A 58 14.47 -11.17 -1.09
N HIS A 59 13.85 -11.83 -0.12
CA HIS A 59 14.58 -12.52 0.95
C HIS A 59 15.44 -13.66 0.41
N ARG A 60 14.99 -14.34 -0.63
CA ARG A 60 15.82 -15.36 -1.30
C ARG A 60 17.05 -14.74 -1.94
N LEU A 61 16.92 -13.56 -2.53
CA LEU A 61 18.07 -12.83 -3.09
C LEU A 61 19.04 -12.42 -1.98
N GLU A 62 18.52 -11.98 -0.82
CA GLU A 62 19.34 -11.64 0.33
C GLU A 62 20.15 -12.83 0.82
N MET A 63 19.61 -14.03 0.71
CA MET A 63 20.29 -15.28 1.08
C MET A 63 21.24 -15.78 0.00
N GLN A 64 21.59 -14.97 -0.97
CA GLN A 64 22.40 -15.28 -2.14
C GLN A 64 21.71 -16.26 -3.10
N PRO A 65 21.30 -15.79 -4.27
CA PRO A 65 20.58 -16.64 -5.22
C PRO A 65 21.45 -17.82 -5.69
N PRO A 66 20.82 -18.96 -6.07
CA PRO A 66 21.55 -20.16 -6.48
C PRO A 66 22.03 -20.02 -7.93
N LEU A 67 23.08 -19.23 -8.17
CA LEU A 67 23.64 -18.97 -9.49
C LEU A 67 24.71 -19.99 -9.90
N GLY A 68 25.00 -20.98 -9.06
CA GLY A 68 26.05 -21.95 -9.32
C GLY A 68 27.40 -21.52 -8.74
N THR A 69 28.45 -22.15 -9.16
CA THR A 69 29.79 -21.96 -8.61
C THR A 69 30.78 -21.38 -9.64
N THR A 70 30.30 -20.88 -10.77
CA THR A 70 31.17 -20.24 -11.75
C THR A 70 31.78 -18.96 -11.17
N PRO A 71 32.96 -18.50 -11.67
CA PRO A 71 33.55 -17.27 -11.18
C PRO A 71 32.60 -16.06 -11.27
N ASN A 72 31.84 -15.95 -12.37
CA ASN A 72 30.89 -14.88 -12.55
C ASN A 72 29.77 -14.95 -11.51
N ALA A 73 29.24 -16.14 -11.28
CA ALA A 73 28.19 -16.34 -10.27
C ALA A 73 28.68 -15.96 -8.87
N THR A 74 29.92 -16.31 -8.54
CA THR A 74 30.53 -15.99 -7.26
C THR A 74 30.62 -14.48 -7.02
N VAL A 75 30.88 -13.71 -8.10
CA VAL A 75 30.93 -12.24 -8.02
C VAL A 75 29.54 -11.65 -7.86
N TYR A 76 28.55 -12.16 -8.63
CA TYR A 76 27.21 -11.57 -8.65
C TYR A 76 26.38 -11.90 -7.41
N LYS A 77 26.57 -13.07 -6.79
CA LYS A 77 25.77 -13.48 -5.64
C LYS A 77 25.75 -12.45 -4.50
N PRO A 78 26.91 -12.02 -3.97
CA PRO A 78 26.91 -11.03 -2.92
C PRO A 78 26.41 -9.66 -3.37
N PHE A 79 26.64 -9.30 -4.64
CA PHE A 79 26.15 -8.07 -5.22
C PHE A 79 24.62 -8.04 -5.22
N LEU A 80 23.98 -9.12 -5.69
CA LEU A 80 22.52 -9.21 -5.71
C LEU A 80 21.91 -9.17 -4.31
N ALA A 81 22.54 -9.85 -3.36
CA ALA A 81 22.10 -9.80 -1.97
C ALA A 81 22.18 -8.38 -1.40
N THR A 82 23.25 -7.63 -1.71
CA THR A 82 23.42 -6.26 -1.28
C THR A 82 22.38 -5.36 -1.90
N VAL A 83 22.10 -5.50 -3.21
CA VAL A 83 21.07 -4.72 -3.88
C VAL A 83 19.70 -4.94 -3.25
N ALA A 84 19.37 -6.17 -2.89
CA ALA A 84 18.09 -6.50 -2.28
C ALA A 84 17.93 -5.87 -0.88
N SER A 85 19.00 -5.79 -0.11
CA SER A 85 18.94 -5.37 1.29
C SER A 85 19.44 -3.96 1.56
N ASP A 86 19.80 -3.17 0.54
CA ASP A 86 20.24 -1.79 0.72
C ASP A 86 19.17 -0.99 1.50
N PRO A 87 19.53 -0.32 2.61
CA PRO A 87 18.55 0.33 3.49
C PRO A 87 17.78 1.48 2.82
N THR A 88 18.33 2.10 1.79
CA THR A 88 17.72 3.26 1.15
C THR A 88 17.11 2.96 -0.21
N GLN A 89 17.70 2.04 -0.96
CA GLN A 89 17.30 1.75 -2.33
C GLN A 89 17.04 0.28 -2.59
N GLY A 90 17.28 -0.58 -1.61
CA GLY A 90 17.08 -2.01 -1.74
C GLY A 90 15.60 -2.36 -1.86
N ALA A 91 15.33 -3.49 -2.51
CA ALA A 91 13.96 -3.95 -2.72
C ALA A 91 13.26 -4.25 -1.39
N ILE A 92 13.96 -4.84 -0.43
CA ILE A 92 13.34 -5.25 0.83
C ILE A 92 12.85 -4.06 1.65
N PRO A 93 13.65 -3.02 1.93
CA PRO A 93 13.15 -1.84 2.66
C PRO A 93 12.01 -1.14 1.93
N VAL A 94 12.07 -1.03 0.61
CA VAL A 94 11.03 -0.38 -0.20
C VAL A 94 9.73 -1.18 -0.13
N LEU A 95 9.80 -2.49 -0.27
CA LEU A 95 8.62 -3.36 -0.18
C LEU A 95 8.02 -3.38 1.21
N LYS A 96 8.84 -3.34 2.26
CA LYS A 96 8.35 -3.26 3.64
C LYS A 96 7.60 -1.94 3.89
N LYS A 97 8.12 -0.84 3.36
CA LYS A 97 7.46 0.45 3.45
C LYS A 97 6.12 0.42 2.71
N LEU A 98 6.11 -0.13 1.51
CA LEU A 98 4.88 -0.27 0.73
C LEU A 98 3.87 -1.15 1.46
N GLN A 99 4.31 -2.22 2.09
CA GLN A 99 3.44 -3.08 2.89
C GLN A 99 2.77 -2.30 4.01
N GLN A 100 3.52 -1.45 4.72
CA GLN A 100 2.98 -0.59 5.76
C GLN A 100 1.98 0.42 5.18
N ASP A 101 2.32 1.03 4.05
CA ASP A 101 1.45 2.00 3.40
C ASP A 101 0.14 1.35 2.94
N LEU A 102 0.18 0.11 2.47
CA LEU A 102 -1.03 -0.61 2.07
C LEU A 102 -1.92 -0.96 3.26
N VAL A 103 -1.35 -1.29 4.41
CA VAL A 103 -2.13 -1.47 5.66
C VAL A 103 -2.83 -0.16 6.02
N SER A 104 -2.11 0.95 5.95
CA SER A 104 -2.68 2.27 6.23
C SER A 104 -3.76 2.65 5.23
N ALA A 105 -3.54 2.34 3.95
CA ALA A 105 -4.53 2.59 2.89
C ALA A 105 -5.81 1.80 3.13
N HIS A 106 -5.69 0.54 3.48
CA HIS A 106 -6.83 -0.32 3.80
C HIS A 106 -7.64 0.29 4.94
N SER A 107 -6.96 0.68 6.01
CA SER A 107 -7.57 1.29 7.18
C SER A 107 -8.28 2.61 6.82
N ALA A 108 -7.65 3.43 5.99
CA ALA A 108 -8.21 4.73 5.58
C ALA A 108 -9.47 4.55 4.72
N VAL A 109 -9.45 3.62 3.78
CA VAL A 109 -10.63 3.33 2.94
C VAL A 109 -11.74 2.73 3.80
N GLN A 110 -11.41 1.84 4.72
CA GLN A 110 -12.38 1.25 5.63
C GLN A 110 -13.05 2.33 6.48
N LYS A 111 -12.27 3.26 7.01
CA LYS A 111 -12.80 4.38 7.78
C LYS A 111 -13.71 5.27 6.94
N ALA A 112 -13.32 5.56 5.69
CA ALA A 112 -14.13 6.34 4.77
C ALA A 112 -15.46 5.64 4.46
N MET A 113 -15.44 4.33 4.32
CA MET A 113 -16.68 3.54 4.14
C MET A 113 -17.55 3.58 5.39
N ASP A 114 -16.94 3.48 6.57
CA ASP A 114 -17.67 3.60 7.83
C ASP A 114 -18.27 5.00 7.97
N ASN A 115 -17.54 6.04 7.60
CA ASN A 115 -18.06 7.41 7.60
C ASN A 115 -19.28 7.56 6.70
N TYR A 116 -19.22 6.97 5.51
CA TYR A 116 -20.35 6.98 4.58
C TYR A 116 -21.56 6.26 5.17
N ARG A 117 -21.35 5.08 5.74
CA ARG A 117 -22.42 4.29 6.34
C ARG A 117 -23.05 5.06 7.50
N ASN A 118 -22.25 5.64 8.37
CA ASN A 118 -22.74 6.42 9.51
C ASN A 118 -23.50 7.66 9.06
N THR A 119 -23.02 8.36 8.04
CA THR A 119 -23.68 9.52 7.47
C THR A 119 -25.01 9.13 6.80
N ASP A 120 -25.00 8.03 6.03
CA ASP A 120 -26.19 7.53 5.36
C ASP A 120 -27.26 7.12 6.37
N GLU A 121 -26.89 6.42 7.43
CA GLU A 121 -27.78 6.08 8.53
C GLU A 121 -28.31 7.33 9.22
N GLY A 122 -27.45 8.33 9.47
CA GLY A 122 -27.84 9.61 10.03
C GLY A 122 -28.81 10.35 9.13
N ASN A 123 -28.56 10.37 7.84
CA ASN A 123 -29.46 11.00 6.86
C ASN A 123 -30.79 10.27 6.78
N ALA A 124 -30.77 8.95 6.78
CA ALA A 124 -32.00 8.15 6.78
C ALA A 124 -32.84 8.44 8.03
N SER A 125 -32.19 8.54 9.18
CA SER A 125 -32.86 8.89 10.45
C SER A 125 -33.46 10.31 10.38
N ASN A 126 -32.70 11.28 9.83
CA ASN A 126 -33.15 12.63 9.65
C ASN A 126 -34.34 12.75 8.71
N VAL A 127 -34.26 12.00 7.58
CA VAL A 127 -35.38 11.97 6.63
C VAL A 127 -36.62 11.34 7.26
N GLY A 128 -36.45 10.28 8.04
CA GLY A 128 -37.53 9.66 8.79
C GLY A 128 -38.17 10.63 9.78
N SER A 129 -37.36 11.41 10.51
CA SER A 129 -37.85 12.45 11.42
C SER A 129 -38.57 13.57 10.68
N ALA A 130 -38.01 14.00 9.54
CA ALA A 130 -38.64 15.05 8.74
C ALA A 130 -39.97 14.57 8.16
N GLY A 131 -40.07 13.30 7.78
CA GLY A 131 -41.30 12.71 7.25
C GLY A 131 -42.41 12.62 8.31
N THR A 132 -42.08 12.59 9.60
CA THR A 132 -43.08 12.42 10.65
C THR A 132 -43.85 13.66 10.97
N TRP A 133 -43.39 14.85 10.56
CA TRP A 133 -44.08 16.11 10.84
C TRP A 133 -44.75 16.73 9.62
N THR A 134 -44.94 15.93 8.62
CA THR A 134 -45.82 16.27 7.51
C THR A 134 -47.14 15.53 7.68
#